data_456aebd2090a15fa5f431d736abd0f3c
#
_entry.id   456aebd2090a15fa5f431d736abd0f3c
#
_cell.length_a   1.000
_cell.length_b   1.000
_cell.length_c   1.000
_cell.angle_alpha   90.00
_cell.angle_beta   90.00
_cell.angle_gamma   90.00
#
_symmetry.space_group_name_H-M   'P 1'
#
loop_
_entity.id
_entity.type
_entity.pdbx_description
1 polymer ?
#
loop_
_entity_poly.entity_id
_entity_poly.type
_entity_poly.pdbx_seq_one_letter_code
_entity_poly.pdbx_strand_id
1 'polypeptide(L)'
;MERSGVSRRSLGAFALGGAALGLSGCEGGYRDTDLHPKSRQFPKDFIWGVATAAFQTEGSQTADGRGPSVWDLFEKVAGHVKDGSDATVATDSYRRFQDDVDLIAGAGLNAYRFSMSWSRILPTGEGAVNAAGLDHYSKLVDALLAKGITPYATLFHWDLPQGLQAKGGWAHRDTAQRLADYAHAVVDKLGDRLKHYIILNEAAVHTVFGHVLGEHAPGLKDAALLGPVTHHMNLGQGLAIQALRVGRSDLQVGTTMALQPCRPAGGAFWNRLASDGLDAIWNRAWLDPLLKGSYPKEMDAPLKGVVRDGDLKTTHQPIDFLGVNYYAPAYVRLDLSAPSKIAPAAPPKGVKLDAFGRHIDPSGLFEILDRVRREYGAPKLFVTENGCSDPFGRGPAILKDDFRTTYLRRHLEAVLAAREAGCDVRGYFEWTLIDNFEWDLGYTSKFGLVAMDRATGVRTPKASYAWFKALAGNGVLPSSP
;
A
#
# COMPACT_ATOMS: atom_id res chain seq x y z
N MET A 1 -21.91 -20.93 -23.70
CA MET A 1 -21.68 -19.50 -24.02
C MET A 1 -22.36 -18.67 -22.94
N GLU A 2 -21.70 -18.42 -21.85
CA GLU A 2 -22.14 -17.49 -20.83
C GLU A 2 -21.03 -16.50 -20.60
N ARG A 3 -21.33 -15.24 -20.88
CA ARG A 3 -20.43 -14.12 -20.65
C ARG A 3 -20.43 -13.84 -19.16
N SER A 4 -19.33 -14.16 -18.47
CA SER A 4 -19.11 -13.75 -17.10
C SER A 4 -18.95 -12.22 -17.05
N GLY A 5 -20.03 -11.54 -16.70
CA GLY A 5 -20.00 -10.12 -16.41
C GLY A 5 -19.20 -9.85 -15.15
N VAL A 6 -18.12 -9.09 -15.27
CA VAL A 6 -17.44 -8.47 -14.13
C VAL A 6 -18.48 -7.65 -13.37
N SER A 7 -18.66 -7.95 -12.10
CA SER A 7 -19.62 -7.27 -11.22
C SER A 7 -19.38 -5.75 -11.19
N ARG A 8 -20.34 -4.97 -11.68
CA ARG A 8 -20.33 -3.50 -11.69
C ARG A 8 -20.75 -2.88 -10.34
N ARG A 9 -20.39 -3.50 -9.21
CA ARG A 9 -20.95 -3.10 -7.90
C ARG A 9 -19.90 -2.67 -6.90
N SER A 10 -18.95 -1.82 -7.23
CA SER A 10 -18.01 -1.36 -6.21
C SER A 10 -17.61 0.08 -6.46
N LEU A 11 -18.17 0.94 -5.73
CA LEU A 11 -17.81 2.33 -5.36
C LEU A 11 -19.09 3.19 -5.17
N GLY A 12 -19.81 2.88 -4.15
CA GLY A 12 -21.00 3.67 -3.84
C GLY A 12 -21.05 4.03 -2.38
N ALA A 13 -20.77 5.23 -2.02
CA ALA A 13 -21.36 6.03 -0.97
C ALA A 13 -20.49 7.18 -0.45
N PHE A 14 -20.46 8.32 -1.12
CA PHE A 14 -19.88 9.55 -0.56
C PHE A 14 -20.80 10.75 -0.83
N ALA A 15 -21.29 11.40 0.23
CA ALA A 15 -22.05 12.64 0.10
C ALA A 15 -21.09 13.82 -0.05
N LEU A 16 -21.11 14.48 -1.20
CA LEU A 16 -20.43 15.77 -1.41
C LEU A 16 -21.36 16.90 -0.95
N GLY A 17 -20.98 17.57 0.13
CA GLY A 17 -21.56 18.87 0.48
C GLY A 17 -21.17 19.89 -0.59
N GLY A 18 -22.17 20.44 -1.29
CA GLY A 18 -21.94 21.39 -2.36
C GLY A 18 -21.35 22.70 -1.85
N ALA A 19 -20.16 23.04 -2.34
CA ALA A 19 -19.66 24.41 -2.34
C ALA A 19 -19.03 24.67 -3.70
N ALA A 20 -19.64 25.56 -4.47
CA ALA A 20 -19.05 26.07 -5.69
C ALA A 20 -17.95 27.05 -5.37
N LEU A 21 -16.74 26.87 -5.91
CA LEU A 21 -15.79 27.97 -6.14
C LEU A 21 -14.56 27.53 -6.93
N GLY A 22 -14.20 28.36 -7.92
CA GLY A 22 -12.83 28.55 -8.37
C GLY A 22 -12.33 27.67 -9.52
N LEU A 23 -12.66 28.07 -10.74
CA LEU A 23 -12.03 27.60 -11.98
C LEU A 23 -10.57 28.05 -12.05
N SER A 24 -9.61 27.12 -12.03
CA SER A 24 -8.36 27.28 -12.76
C SER A 24 -8.10 25.98 -13.50
N GLY A 25 -8.38 26.04 -14.82
CA GLY A 25 -8.19 24.92 -15.71
C GLY A 25 -6.72 24.73 -16.04
N CYS A 26 -6.24 23.51 -15.88
CA CYS A 26 -5.18 22.96 -16.72
C CYS A 26 -5.80 21.82 -17.51
N GLU A 27 -6.23 22.11 -18.72
CA GLU A 27 -6.47 21.11 -19.76
C GLU A 27 -5.11 20.62 -20.26
N GLY A 28 -4.65 19.58 -19.64
CA GLY A 28 -3.52 18.82 -20.09
C GLY A 28 -3.69 17.42 -19.55
N GLY A 29 -4.61 16.66 -20.17
CA GLY A 29 -4.61 15.21 -19.94
C GLY A 29 -3.23 14.71 -20.30
N TYR A 30 -2.44 14.27 -19.29
CA TYR A 30 -1.23 13.50 -19.54
C TYR A 30 -1.64 12.35 -20.48
N ARG A 31 -1.22 12.45 -21.73
CA ARG A 31 -1.27 11.31 -22.63
C ARG A 31 -0.23 10.33 -22.11
N ASP A 32 -0.46 9.03 -22.31
CA ASP A 32 0.56 7.99 -22.15
C ASP A 32 1.72 8.32 -23.12
N THR A 33 2.44 9.38 -22.79
CA THR A 33 3.62 9.83 -23.52
C THR A 33 4.75 9.00 -22.95
N ASP A 34 5.39 8.25 -23.81
CA ASP A 34 6.62 7.55 -23.48
C ASP A 34 7.55 8.53 -22.76
N LEU A 35 7.77 8.26 -21.48
CA LEU A 35 8.70 9.02 -20.68
C LEU A 35 10.11 8.60 -21.09
N HIS A 36 10.87 9.55 -21.62
CA HIS A 36 12.24 9.32 -22.09
C HIS A 36 13.22 10.01 -21.14
N PRO A 37 13.61 9.35 -20.02
CA PRO A 37 14.65 9.91 -19.17
C PRO A 37 15.96 10.04 -19.97
N LYS A 38 16.70 11.14 -19.73
CA LYS A 38 17.98 11.42 -20.39
C LYS A 38 19.05 10.41 -19.98
N SER A 39 18.98 9.95 -18.73
CA SER A 39 19.85 8.91 -18.17
C SER A 39 19.06 7.65 -17.85
N ARG A 40 19.65 6.52 -18.13
CA ARG A 40 19.12 5.19 -17.70
C ARG A 40 19.83 4.67 -16.44
N GLN A 41 20.73 5.47 -15.86
CA GLN A 41 21.51 5.11 -14.69
C GLN A 41 20.82 5.61 -13.42
N PHE A 42 20.58 4.72 -12.49
CA PHE A 42 20.21 5.04 -11.11
C PHE A 42 21.46 5.36 -10.27
N PRO A 43 21.31 6.17 -9.20
CA PRO A 43 22.42 6.41 -8.26
C PRO A 43 22.96 5.11 -7.65
N LYS A 44 24.23 5.11 -7.28
CA LYS A 44 24.86 3.93 -6.64
C LYS A 44 24.27 3.57 -5.28
N ASP A 45 23.73 4.56 -4.57
CA ASP A 45 23.07 4.45 -3.27
C ASP A 45 21.56 4.24 -3.39
N PHE A 46 21.04 3.95 -4.60
CA PHE A 46 19.63 3.70 -4.80
C PHE A 46 19.19 2.38 -4.13
N ILE A 47 18.08 2.45 -3.40
CA ILE A 47 17.54 1.29 -2.69
C ILE A 47 16.71 0.44 -3.64
N TRP A 48 17.14 -0.80 -3.80
CA TRP A 48 16.45 -1.83 -4.58
C TRP A 48 15.86 -2.85 -3.63
N GLY A 49 14.54 -2.95 -3.59
CA GLY A 49 13.85 -3.85 -2.67
C GLY A 49 12.68 -4.58 -3.29
N VAL A 50 12.13 -5.47 -2.48
CA VAL A 50 10.82 -6.10 -2.68
C VAL A 50 9.97 -5.90 -1.43
N ALA A 51 8.65 -5.98 -1.59
CA ALA A 51 7.72 -5.82 -0.49
C ALA A 51 6.84 -7.06 -0.30
N THR A 52 6.38 -7.29 0.93
CA THR A 52 5.34 -8.27 1.29
C THR A 52 4.49 -7.75 2.45
N ALA A 53 3.36 -8.41 2.71
CA ALA A 53 2.54 -8.15 3.90
C ALA A 53 2.35 -9.43 4.73
N ALA A 54 2.36 -9.28 6.05
CA ALA A 54 2.31 -10.40 7.01
C ALA A 54 1.11 -11.33 6.75
N PHE A 55 -0.10 -10.78 6.68
CA PHE A 55 -1.31 -11.60 6.47
C PHE A 55 -1.27 -12.36 5.14
N GLN A 56 -0.72 -11.74 4.10
CA GLN A 56 -0.66 -12.33 2.76
C GLN A 56 0.38 -13.45 2.61
N THR A 57 1.41 -13.46 3.46
CA THR A 57 2.56 -14.37 3.27
C THR A 57 2.86 -15.29 4.45
N GLU A 58 2.65 -14.85 5.68
CA GLU A 58 3.12 -15.61 6.85
C GLU A 58 2.41 -16.95 7.03
N GLY A 59 1.08 -17.00 6.87
CA GLY A 59 0.30 -18.14 7.31
C GLY A 59 0.38 -18.33 8.82
N SER A 60 0.38 -19.60 9.29
CA SER A 60 0.58 -19.91 10.72
C SER A 60 -0.31 -19.08 11.65
N GLN A 61 -1.58 -18.93 11.28
CA GLN A 61 -2.55 -18.01 11.90
C GLN A 61 -2.79 -18.26 13.40
N THR A 62 -2.47 -19.45 13.91
CA THR A 62 -2.65 -19.81 15.32
C THR A 62 -1.33 -20.16 16.01
N ALA A 63 -0.19 -20.03 15.33
CA ALA A 63 1.09 -20.41 15.90
C ALA A 63 1.57 -19.39 16.94
N ASP A 64 2.29 -19.89 17.95
CA ASP A 64 3.05 -19.12 18.93
C ASP A 64 2.22 -18.02 19.63
N GLY A 65 0.95 -18.30 19.90
CA GLY A 65 0.07 -17.40 20.64
C GLY A 65 -0.47 -16.21 19.84
N ARG A 66 -0.37 -16.21 18.49
CA ARG A 66 -0.98 -15.20 17.65
C ARG A 66 -2.50 -15.15 17.87
N GLY A 67 -3.03 -13.95 18.14
CA GLY A 67 -4.47 -13.71 18.16
C GLY A 67 -5.06 -13.53 16.74
N PRO A 68 -6.38 -13.65 16.59
CA PRO A 68 -7.02 -13.41 15.31
C PRO A 68 -6.99 -11.92 14.94
N SER A 69 -6.86 -11.63 13.64
CA SER A 69 -7.09 -10.32 13.05
C SER A 69 -8.46 -10.25 12.38
N VAL A 70 -8.86 -9.06 11.94
CA VAL A 70 -10.10 -8.86 11.17
C VAL A 70 -10.13 -9.67 9.88
N TRP A 71 -8.97 -9.92 9.25
CA TRP A 71 -8.87 -10.71 8.04
C TRP A 71 -9.07 -12.21 8.28
N ASP A 72 -8.64 -12.76 9.45
CA ASP A 72 -8.88 -14.15 9.81
C ASP A 72 -10.39 -14.48 9.92
N LEU A 73 -11.21 -13.48 10.26
CA LEU A 73 -12.66 -13.63 10.32
C LEU A 73 -13.30 -13.37 8.95
N PHE A 74 -12.80 -12.38 8.23
CA PHE A 74 -13.35 -11.97 6.95
C PHE A 74 -13.23 -13.08 5.89
N GLU A 75 -12.09 -13.73 5.77
CA GLU A 75 -11.86 -14.80 4.80
C GLU A 75 -12.72 -16.05 5.02
N LYS A 76 -13.24 -16.25 6.25
CA LYS A 76 -14.12 -17.38 6.58
C LYS A 76 -15.57 -17.17 6.13
N VAL A 77 -15.94 -15.97 5.74
CA VAL A 77 -17.28 -15.68 5.25
C VAL A 77 -17.38 -16.07 3.78
N ALA A 78 -18.30 -16.95 3.46
CA ALA A 78 -18.49 -17.44 2.09
C ALA A 78 -18.72 -16.29 1.11
N GLY A 79 -17.95 -16.25 0.03
CA GLY A 79 -18.02 -15.23 -1.01
C GLY A 79 -17.20 -13.96 -0.75
N HIS A 80 -16.54 -13.84 0.41
CA HIS A 80 -15.63 -12.74 0.67
C HIS A 80 -14.30 -12.90 -0.05
N VAL A 81 -13.83 -14.14 -0.24
CA VAL A 81 -12.65 -14.44 -1.05
C VAL A 81 -13.10 -15.12 -2.34
N LYS A 82 -12.66 -14.58 -3.47
CA LYS A 82 -13.14 -14.90 -4.81
C LYS A 82 -13.00 -16.37 -5.19
N ASP A 83 -11.89 -17.01 -4.82
CA ASP A 83 -11.62 -18.42 -5.09
C ASP A 83 -11.95 -19.35 -3.90
N GLY A 84 -12.53 -18.79 -2.83
CA GLY A 84 -12.89 -19.53 -1.62
C GLY A 84 -11.70 -20.03 -0.81
N SER A 85 -10.49 -19.53 -1.10
CA SER A 85 -9.28 -19.88 -0.35
C SER A 85 -9.12 -19.02 0.92
N ASP A 86 -8.15 -19.38 1.74
CA ASP A 86 -7.76 -18.66 2.95
C ASP A 86 -6.23 -18.48 3.04
N ALA A 87 -5.79 -17.67 3.98
CA ALA A 87 -4.38 -17.41 4.27
C ALA A 87 -3.80 -18.27 5.40
N THR A 88 -4.46 -19.36 5.80
CA THR A 88 -4.02 -20.23 6.92
C THR A 88 -2.57 -20.71 6.74
N VAL A 89 -2.20 -21.06 5.52
CA VAL A 89 -0.83 -21.43 5.14
C VAL A 89 -0.14 -20.29 4.41
N ALA A 90 -0.86 -19.54 3.58
CA ALA A 90 -0.34 -18.48 2.72
C ALA A 90 0.88 -18.96 1.91
N THR A 91 2.03 -18.32 2.08
CA THR A 91 3.32 -18.78 1.53
C THR A 91 4.19 -19.48 2.58
N ASP A 92 3.64 -19.70 3.79
CA ASP A 92 4.33 -20.24 4.95
C ASP A 92 5.62 -19.47 5.33
N SER A 93 5.66 -18.17 5.02
CA SER A 93 6.83 -17.33 5.30
C SER A 93 7.13 -17.23 6.79
N TYR A 94 6.14 -17.42 7.67
CA TYR A 94 6.38 -17.48 9.11
C TYR A 94 7.43 -18.54 9.49
N ARG A 95 7.36 -19.73 8.88
CA ARG A 95 8.32 -20.82 9.12
C ARG A 95 9.48 -20.80 8.15
N ARG A 96 9.28 -20.26 6.96
CA ARG A 96 10.21 -20.32 5.84
C ARG A 96 10.82 -18.96 5.49
N PHE A 97 10.84 -18.01 6.43
CA PHE A 97 11.41 -16.69 6.20
C PHE A 97 12.86 -16.72 5.73
N GLN A 98 13.63 -17.74 6.13
CA GLN A 98 15.01 -17.91 5.70
C GLN A 98 15.11 -18.17 4.19
N ASP A 99 14.20 -18.97 3.63
CA ASP A 99 14.14 -19.23 2.18
C ASP A 99 13.82 -17.91 1.44
N ASP A 100 12.94 -17.09 2.00
CA ASP A 100 12.58 -15.79 1.42
C ASP A 100 13.75 -14.80 1.50
N VAL A 101 14.47 -14.75 2.61
CA VAL A 101 15.71 -13.94 2.77
C VAL A 101 16.77 -14.37 1.77
N ASP A 102 16.95 -15.67 1.57
CA ASP A 102 17.92 -16.20 0.59
C ASP A 102 17.54 -15.85 -0.85
N LEU A 103 16.24 -15.81 -1.19
CA LEU A 103 15.75 -15.31 -2.48
C LEU A 103 16.04 -13.82 -2.67
N ILE A 104 15.82 -13.00 -1.66
CA ILE A 104 16.11 -11.55 -1.71
C ILE A 104 17.62 -11.33 -1.90
N ALA A 105 18.44 -12.00 -1.13
CA ALA A 105 19.90 -11.98 -1.26
C ALA A 105 20.36 -12.48 -2.64
N GLY A 106 19.76 -13.58 -3.11
CA GLY A 106 20.02 -14.17 -4.44
C GLY A 106 19.69 -13.22 -5.60
N ALA A 107 18.72 -12.33 -5.42
CA ALA A 107 18.39 -11.26 -6.37
C ALA A 107 19.33 -10.05 -6.26
N GLY A 108 20.28 -10.02 -5.31
CA GLY A 108 21.17 -8.87 -5.10
C GLY A 108 20.46 -7.62 -4.59
N LEU A 109 19.29 -7.77 -3.97
CA LEU A 109 18.51 -6.65 -3.44
C LEU A 109 19.10 -6.23 -2.07
N ASN A 110 19.10 -4.91 -1.84
CA ASN A 110 19.68 -4.33 -0.64
C ASN A 110 18.64 -3.91 0.42
N ALA A 111 17.35 -4.13 0.16
CA ALA A 111 16.28 -3.82 1.09
C ALA A 111 15.10 -4.81 0.98
N TYR A 112 14.42 -5.00 2.11
CA TYR A 112 13.17 -5.76 2.19
C TYR A 112 12.15 -5.00 3.03
N ARG A 113 11.00 -4.71 2.42
CA ARG A 113 9.85 -4.15 3.12
C ARG A 113 8.88 -5.27 3.46
N PHE A 114 8.59 -5.43 4.74
CA PHE A 114 7.64 -6.41 5.25
C PHE A 114 6.71 -5.76 6.27
N SER A 115 5.51 -6.27 6.46
CA SER A 115 4.71 -5.83 7.58
C SER A 115 4.85 -6.78 8.76
N MET A 116 4.56 -6.26 9.95
CA MET A 116 4.50 -7.03 11.19
C MET A 116 3.03 -7.26 11.55
N SER A 117 2.64 -8.49 11.84
CA SER A 117 1.29 -8.79 12.31
C SER A 117 1.10 -8.28 13.73
N TRP A 118 0.28 -7.23 13.88
CA TRP A 118 -0.02 -6.66 15.20
C TRP A 118 -0.59 -7.71 16.17
N SER A 119 -1.51 -8.57 15.69
CA SER A 119 -2.09 -9.63 16.49
C SER A 119 -1.12 -10.77 16.88
N ARG A 120 0.06 -10.84 16.23
CA ARG A 120 1.12 -11.76 16.64
C ARG A 120 1.92 -11.19 17.82
N ILE A 121 2.08 -9.89 17.89
CA ILE A 121 2.86 -9.18 18.92
C ILE A 121 1.98 -8.84 20.12
N LEU A 122 0.78 -8.33 19.89
CA LEU A 122 -0.26 -8.06 20.89
C LEU A 122 -1.53 -8.82 20.49
N PRO A 123 -1.74 -10.05 20.96
CA PRO A 123 -2.80 -10.96 20.47
C PRO A 123 -4.22 -10.39 20.50
N THR A 124 -4.52 -9.52 21.46
CA THR A 124 -5.81 -8.81 21.58
C THR A 124 -5.75 -7.38 21.04
N GLY A 125 -4.55 -6.94 20.60
CA GLY A 125 -4.26 -5.58 20.16
C GLY A 125 -3.78 -4.65 21.27
N GLU A 126 -3.84 -5.08 22.51
CA GLU A 126 -3.40 -4.36 23.72
C GLU A 126 -2.96 -5.33 24.81
N GLY A 127 -2.40 -4.83 25.92
CA GLY A 127 -2.00 -5.62 27.08
C GLY A 127 -0.62 -6.23 26.96
N ALA A 128 -0.44 -7.48 27.39
CA ALA A 128 0.87 -8.11 27.44
C ALA A 128 1.43 -8.44 26.05
N VAL A 129 2.70 -8.14 25.88
CA VAL A 129 3.45 -8.47 24.66
C VAL A 129 3.66 -9.98 24.56
N ASN A 130 3.34 -10.57 23.42
CA ASN A 130 3.67 -11.96 23.10
C ASN A 130 5.14 -12.05 22.67
N ALA A 131 5.98 -12.52 23.55
CA ALA A 131 7.43 -12.62 23.32
C ALA A 131 7.76 -13.49 22.10
N ALA A 132 7.05 -14.60 21.87
CA ALA A 132 7.29 -15.48 20.74
C ALA A 132 7.02 -14.77 19.38
N GLY A 133 5.98 -13.94 19.34
CA GLY A 133 5.68 -13.12 18.16
C GLY A 133 6.78 -12.09 17.86
N LEU A 134 7.27 -11.39 18.87
CA LEU A 134 8.40 -10.47 18.69
C LEU A 134 9.70 -11.19 18.34
N ASP A 135 9.98 -12.34 18.91
CA ASP A 135 11.18 -13.14 18.62
C ASP A 135 11.21 -13.64 17.17
N HIS A 136 10.05 -13.91 16.57
CA HIS A 136 9.99 -14.21 15.14
C HIS A 136 10.54 -13.05 14.30
N TYR A 137 10.02 -11.83 14.52
CA TYR A 137 10.51 -10.65 13.80
C TYR A 137 11.95 -10.28 14.13
N SER A 138 12.38 -10.55 15.35
CA SER A 138 13.80 -10.43 15.75
C SER A 138 14.70 -11.32 14.87
N LYS A 139 14.32 -12.59 14.70
CA LYS A 139 15.05 -13.54 13.84
C LYS A 139 15.05 -13.14 12.37
N LEU A 140 13.90 -12.64 11.87
CA LEU A 140 13.81 -12.13 10.51
C LEU A 140 14.74 -10.94 10.29
N VAL A 141 14.74 -9.95 11.20
CA VAL A 141 15.62 -8.77 11.12
C VAL A 141 17.09 -9.21 11.16
N ASP A 142 17.46 -10.12 12.06
CA ASP A 142 18.82 -10.62 12.17
C ASP A 142 19.26 -11.36 10.89
N ALA A 143 18.39 -12.17 10.30
CA ALA A 143 18.67 -12.88 9.04
C ALA A 143 18.88 -11.91 7.85
N LEU A 144 18.07 -10.86 7.76
CA LEU A 144 18.22 -9.82 6.73
C LEU A 144 19.55 -9.08 6.89
N LEU A 145 19.85 -8.61 8.10
CA LEU A 145 21.10 -7.88 8.39
C LEU A 145 22.34 -8.74 8.14
N ALA A 146 22.28 -10.03 8.48
CA ALA A 146 23.36 -10.98 8.19
C ALA A 146 23.68 -11.12 6.69
N LYS A 147 22.70 -10.82 5.81
CA LYS A 147 22.84 -10.80 4.35
C LYS A 147 23.11 -9.40 3.79
N GLY A 148 23.24 -8.37 4.64
CA GLY A 148 23.40 -6.98 4.22
C GLY A 148 22.14 -6.35 3.64
N ILE A 149 20.96 -6.92 3.93
CA ILE A 149 19.66 -6.42 3.48
C ILE A 149 19.07 -5.51 4.55
N THR A 150 18.75 -4.28 4.19
CA THR A 150 18.15 -3.31 5.11
C THR A 150 16.65 -3.62 5.31
N PRO A 151 16.21 -3.87 6.57
CA PRO A 151 14.81 -4.12 6.87
C PRO A 151 14.01 -2.81 6.94
N TYR A 152 12.87 -2.77 6.26
CA TYR A 152 11.83 -1.73 6.34
C TYR A 152 10.57 -2.34 6.90
N ALA A 153 10.24 -2.07 8.17
CA ALA A 153 9.10 -2.67 8.84
C ALA A 153 7.86 -1.78 8.75
N THR A 154 6.79 -2.30 8.20
CA THR A 154 5.45 -1.68 8.21
C THR A 154 4.70 -2.18 9.45
N LEU A 155 4.25 -1.26 10.31
CA LEU A 155 3.59 -1.61 11.56
C LEU A 155 2.14 -2.06 11.35
N PHE A 156 1.41 -1.42 10.45
CA PHE A 156 0.02 -1.77 10.17
C PHE A 156 -0.24 -1.93 8.67
N HIS A 157 -0.62 -3.15 8.27
CA HIS A 157 -0.97 -3.49 6.90
C HIS A 157 -2.30 -4.27 6.89
N TRP A 158 -3.37 -3.60 7.42
CA TRP A 158 -4.78 -3.95 7.39
C TRP A 158 -5.25 -5.05 8.36
N ASP A 159 -4.35 -5.78 8.97
CA ASP A 159 -4.62 -6.91 9.86
C ASP A 159 -4.84 -6.49 11.32
N LEU A 160 -5.81 -5.57 11.54
CA LEU A 160 -6.17 -5.11 12.89
C LEU A 160 -6.54 -6.30 13.79
N PRO A 161 -5.99 -6.40 15.03
CA PRO A 161 -6.41 -7.42 15.98
C PRO A 161 -7.92 -7.41 16.21
N GLN A 162 -8.54 -8.58 16.16
CA GLN A 162 -9.98 -8.74 16.33
C GLN A 162 -10.46 -8.24 17.71
N GLY A 163 -9.60 -8.29 18.73
CA GLY A 163 -9.91 -7.74 20.05
C GLY A 163 -10.13 -6.22 20.03
N LEU A 164 -9.42 -5.49 19.19
CA LEU A 164 -9.66 -4.05 18.98
C LEU A 164 -10.91 -3.83 18.13
N GLN A 165 -11.11 -4.64 17.09
CA GLN A 165 -12.32 -4.54 16.26
C GLN A 165 -13.60 -4.76 17.07
N ALA A 166 -13.60 -5.69 18.04
CA ALA A 166 -14.71 -5.92 18.94
C ALA A 166 -15.03 -4.72 19.84
N LYS A 167 -14.08 -3.80 20.01
CA LYS A 167 -14.24 -2.52 20.73
C LYS A 167 -14.53 -1.33 19.80
N GLY A 168 -14.84 -1.59 18.53
CA GLY A 168 -15.14 -0.56 17.52
C GLY A 168 -14.02 -0.29 16.51
N GLY A 169 -12.86 -0.94 16.67
CA GLY A 169 -11.75 -0.84 15.71
C GLY A 169 -11.33 0.61 15.42
N TRP A 170 -11.02 0.92 14.18
CA TRP A 170 -10.64 2.28 13.78
C TRP A 170 -11.79 3.32 13.86
N ALA A 171 -13.05 2.88 13.98
CA ALA A 171 -14.14 3.80 14.26
C ALA A 171 -14.08 4.33 15.71
N HIS A 172 -13.39 3.63 16.61
CA HIS A 172 -13.17 4.03 17.99
C HIS A 172 -11.80 4.71 18.16
N ARG A 173 -11.80 5.89 18.78
CA ARG A 173 -10.60 6.75 18.92
C ARG A 173 -9.44 6.08 19.65
N ASP A 174 -9.71 5.21 20.62
CA ASP A 174 -8.68 4.57 21.44
C ASP A 174 -7.75 3.68 20.61
N THR A 175 -8.19 3.19 19.45
CA THR A 175 -7.35 2.42 18.54
C THR A 175 -6.13 3.22 18.08
N ALA A 176 -6.24 4.54 17.99
CA ALA A 176 -5.11 5.42 17.69
C ALA A 176 -4.00 5.32 18.76
N GLN A 177 -4.37 5.29 20.05
CA GLN A 177 -3.41 5.09 21.13
C GLN A 177 -2.84 3.67 21.15
N ARG A 178 -3.66 2.66 20.84
CA ARG A 178 -3.20 1.25 20.77
C ARG A 178 -2.13 1.06 19.70
N LEU A 179 -2.22 1.79 18.56
CA LEU A 179 -1.15 1.77 17.55
C LEU A 179 0.16 2.33 18.10
N ALA A 180 0.12 3.39 18.90
CA ALA A 180 1.31 3.96 19.53
C ALA A 180 1.91 3.00 20.57
N ASP A 181 1.07 2.34 21.38
CA ASP A 181 1.52 1.34 22.36
C ASP A 181 2.20 0.16 21.65
N TYR A 182 1.63 -0.30 20.53
CA TYR A 182 2.21 -1.35 19.69
C TYR A 182 3.55 -0.92 19.07
N ALA A 183 3.62 0.30 18.53
CA ALA A 183 4.86 0.86 17.99
C ALA A 183 5.97 0.92 19.05
N HIS A 184 5.61 1.33 20.27
CA HIS A 184 6.54 1.36 21.40
C HIS A 184 7.05 -0.05 21.74
N ALA A 185 6.17 -1.05 21.83
CA ALA A 185 6.58 -2.42 22.11
C ALA A 185 7.54 -2.99 21.05
N VAL A 186 7.34 -2.65 19.78
CA VAL A 186 8.24 -3.05 18.68
C VAL A 186 9.59 -2.36 18.78
N VAL A 187 9.62 -1.05 18.98
CA VAL A 187 10.89 -0.29 19.01
C VAL A 187 11.72 -0.59 20.26
N ASP A 188 11.09 -0.89 21.37
CA ASP A 188 11.78 -1.28 22.61
C ASP A 188 12.60 -2.56 22.42
N LYS A 189 12.07 -3.53 21.69
CA LYS A 189 12.74 -4.81 21.40
C LYS A 189 13.71 -4.75 20.21
N LEU A 190 13.36 -4.06 19.14
CA LEU A 190 14.04 -4.16 17.85
C LEU A 190 14.79 -2.89 17.43
N GLY A 191 14.55 -1.77 18.09
CA GLY A 191 15.08 -0.47 17.68
C GLY A 191 16.60 -0.35 17.76
N ASP A 192 17.30 -1.25 18.45
CA ASP A 192 18.76 -1.33 18.45
C ASP A 192 19.32 -1.62 17.03
N ARG A 193 18.59 -2.35 16.18
CA ARG A 193 19.03 -2.81 14.85
C ARG A 193 18.03 -2.58 13.72
N LEU A 194 16.71 -2.58 13.97
CA LEU A 194 15.71 -2.15 13.01
C LEU A 194 15.63 -0.62 13.01
N LYS A 195 15.96 0.01 11.89
CA LYS A 195 16.07 1.48 11.80
C LYS A 195 15.00 2.14 10.94
N HIS A 196 14.31 1.40 10.06
CA HIS A 196 13.33 1.96 9.12
C HIS A 196 11.93 1.46 9.47
N TYR A 197 11.05 2.40 9.83
CA TYR A 197 9.67 2.13 10.22
C TYR A 197 8.69 2.84 9.29
N ILE A 198 7.68 2.10 8.83
CA ILE A 198 6.53 2.60 8.09
C ILE A 198 5.31 2.40 8.98
N ILE A 199 4.63 3.48 9.34
CA ILE A 199 3.55 3.39 10.34
C ILE A 199 2.33 2.68 9.75
N LEU A 200 1.81 3.21 8.65
CA LEU A 200 0.61 2.70 7.99
C LEU A 200 0.90 2.33 6.54
N ASN A 201 0.30 1.24 6.08
CA ASN A 201 0.15 0.95 4.67
C ASN A 201 -1.23 1.34 4.19
N GLU A 202 -1.31 2.25 3.19
CA GLU A 202 -2.51 2.53 2.40
C GLU A 202 -3.79 2.75 3.23
N ALA A 203 -3.73 3.64 4.19
CA ALA A 203 -4.86 3.88 5.09
C ALA A 203 -6.16 4.26 4.35
N ALA A 204 -6.06 4.91 3.16
CA ALA A 204 -7.21 5.19 2.30
C ALA A 204 -7.91 3.90 1.84
N VAL A 205 -7.15 2.89 1.40
CA VAL A 205 -7.68 1.60 0.96
C VAL A 205 -8.41 0.91 2.11
N HIS A 206 -7.76 0.79 3.28
CA HIS A 206 -8.36 0.18 4.46
C HIS A 206 -9.63 0.90 4.92
N THR A 207 -9.64 2.24 4.87
CA THR A 207 -10.82 3.04 5.24
C THR A 207 -11.96 2.84 4.25
N VAL A 208 -11.70 2.99 2.96
CA VAL A 208 -12.73 2.97 1.93
C VAL A 208 -13.27 1.56 1.73
N PHE A 209 -12.39 0.59 1.45
CA PHE A 209 -12.84 -0.79 1.16
C PHE A 209 -13.25 -1.55 2.41
N GLY A 210 -12.59 -1.32 3.55
CA GLY A 210 -12.88 -2.04 4.78
C GLY A 210 -14.08 -1.51 5.56
N HIS A 211 -14.31 -0.19 5.56
CA HIS A 211 -15.31 0.42 6.44
C HIS A 211 -16.47 1.06 5.70
N VAL A 212 -16.24 1.61 4.49
CA VAL A 212 -17.30 2.30 3.75
C VAL A 212 -17.99 1.37 2.76
N LEU A 213 -17.23 0.55 2.04
CA LEU A 213 -17.75 -0.36 1.00
C LEU A 213 -17.96 -1.79 1.50
N GLY A 214 -17.21 -2.23 2.50
CA GLY A 214 -17.29 -3.57 3.07
C GLY A 214 -16.74 -4.67 2.16
N GLU A 215 -15.86 -4.33 1.25
CA GLU A 215 -15.24 -5.26 0.29
C GLU A 215 -13.97 -5.91 0.83
N HIS A 216 -13.32 -5.26 1.80
CA HIS A 216 -12.21 -5.80 2.58
C HIS A 216 -12.58 -5.91 4.05
N ALA A 217 -11.75 -6.62 4.83
CA ALA A 217 -11.89 -6.63 6.28
C ALA A 217 -11.78 -5.21 6.87
N PRO A 218 -12.56 -4.88 7.91
CA PRO A 218 -13.46 -5.71 8.69
C PRO A 218 -14.85 -5.98 8.06
N GLY A 219 -15.09 -5.56 6.82
CA GLY A 219 -16.34 -5.84 6.11
C GLY A 219 -17.51 -4.91 6.49
N LEU A 220 -17.22 -3.73 7.05
CA LEU A 220 -18.23 -2.74 7.40
C LEU A 220 -18.70 -2.00 6.14
N LYS A 221 -19.98 -1.68 6.09
CA LYS A 221 -20.58 -0.99 4.94
C LYS A 221 -21.34 0.23 5.43
N ASP A 222 -20.60 1.25 5.88
CA ASP A 222 -21.18 2.46 6.46
C ASP A 222 -20.38 3.70 6.05
N ALA A 223 -21.00 4.56 5.23
CA ALA A 223 -20.40 5.80 4.78
C ALA A 223 -20.12 6.80 5.91
N ALA A 224 -20.83 6.72 7.04
CA ALA A 224 -20.61 7.57 8.20
C ALA A 224 -19.25 7.30 8.87
N LEU A 225 -18.65 6.13 8.63
CA LEU A 225 -17.35 5.75 9.15
C LEU A 225 -16.17 6.42 8.42
N LEU A 226 -16.40 7.04 7.25
CA LEU A 226 -15.31 7.70 6.51
C LEU A 226 -14.53 8.69 7.37
N GLY A 227 -15.20 9.64 8.00
CA GLY A 227 -14.55 10.66 8.83
C GLY A 227 -13.85 10.10 10.06
N PRO A 228 -14.56 9.36 10.94
CA PRO A 228 -13.96 8.76 12.13
C PRO A 228 -12.74 7.89 11.83
N VAL A 229 -12.85 6.96 10.89
CA VAL A 229 -11.73 6.04 10.55
C VAL A 229 -10.55 6.82 9.97
N THR A 230 -10.80 7.74 9.01
CA THR A 230 -9.74 8.59 8.45
C THR A 230 -9.01 9.37 9.53
N HIS A 231 -9.75 10.00 10.43
CA HIS A 231 -9.14 10.82 11.48
C HIS A 231 -8.38 9.99 12.51
N HIS A 232 -8.97 8.90 12.99
CA HIS A 232 -8.32 8.07 14.01
C HIS A 232 -7.08 7.36 13.48
N MET A 233 -7.03 6.98 12.20
CA MET A 233 -5.82 6.45 11.59
C MET A 233 -4.73 7.52 11.47
N ASN A 234 -5.05 8.75 11.01
CA ASN A 234 -4.10 9.87 10.98
C ASN A 234 -3.60 10.22 12.39
N LEU A 235 -4.48 10.26 13.39
CA LEU A 235 -4.12 10.49 14.78
C LEU A 235 -3.19 9.39 15.31
N GLY A 236 -3.55 8.13 15.07
CA GLY A 236 -2.74 6.97 15.45
C GLY A 236 -1.36 6.99 14.81
N GLN A 237 -1.28 7.40 13.54
CA GLN A 237 0.00 7.61 12.86
C GLN A 237 0.86 8.64 13.58
N GLY A 238 0.29 9.81 13.93
CA GLY A 238 1.01 10.85 14.64
C GLY A 238 1.50 10.39 16.03
N LEU A 239 0.64 9.71 16.80
CA LEU A 239 0.99 9.13 18.09
C LEU A 239 2.08 8.05 17.98
N ALA A 240 2.01 7.19 16.97
CA ALA A 240 3.03 6.16 16.74
C ALA A 240 4.39 6.76 16.35
N ILE A 241 4.40 7.83 15.52
CA ILE A 241 5.64 8.57 15.21
C ILE A 241 6.27 9.12 16.49
N GLN A 242 5.47 9.73 17.37
CA GLN A 242 5.95 10.24 18.66
C GLN A 242 6.51 9.11 19.53
N ALA A 243 5.79 7.99 19.64
CA ALA A 243 6.22 6.83 20.43
C ALA A 243 7.57 6.25 19.95
N LEU A 244 7.76 6.12 18.62
CA LEU A 244 9.03 5.64 18.04
C LEU A 244 10.20 6.58 18.32
N ARG A 245 9.96 7.89 18.40
CA ARG A 245 11.00 8.90 18.54
C ARG A 245 11.44 9.18 19.99
N VAL A 246 10.76 8.62 20.99
CA VAL A 246 11.14 8.80 22.39
C VAL A 246 12.57 8.28 22.63
N GLY A 247 13.50 9.20 22.82
CA GLY A 247 14.94 8.88 23.02
C GLY A 247 15.66 8.27 21.80
N ARG A 248 15.06 8.35 20.59
CA ARG A 248 15.56 7.67 19.39
C ARG A 248 15.62 8.62 18.19
N SER A 249 16.73 9.32 18.04
CA SER A 249 17.01 10.17 16.88
C SER A 249 17.62 9.42 15.68
N ASP A 250 17.98 8.16 15.86
CA ASP A 250 18.66 7.29 14.90
C ASP A 250 17.70 6.53 13.99
N LEU A 251 16.40 6.67 14.20
CA LEU A 251 15.36 5.98 13.41
C LEU A 251 14.94 6.81 12.18
N GLN A 252 14.64 6.10 11.11
CA GLN A 252 14.01 6.63 9.90
C GLN A 252 12.53 6.23 9.92
N VAL A 253 11.65 7.19 10.15
CA VAL A 253 10.22 6.96 10.31
C VAL A 253 9.46 7.60 9.17
N GLY A 254 8.64 6.81 8.49
CA GLY A 254 7.80 7.25 7.39
C GLY A 254 6.43 6.60 7.42
N THR A 255 5.67 6.81 6.38
CA THR A 255 4.38 6.17 6.14
C THR A 255 4.22 5.90 4.65
N THR A 256 3.33 4.99 4.30
CA THR A 256 3.09 4.64 2.89
C THR A 256 1.64 4.88 2.51
N MET A 257 1.45 5.59 1.41
CA MET A 257 0.15 5.97 0.89
C MET A 257 -0.07 5.40 -0.52
N ALA A 258 -1.26 4.82 -0.77
CA ALA A 258 -1.74 4.54 -2.12
C ALA A 258 -2.10 5.88 -2.78
N LEU A 259 -1.23 6.40 -3.61
CA LEU A 259 -1.46 7.66 -4.30
C LEU A 259 -1.75 7.39 -5.78
N GLN A 260 -2.78 8.06 -6.31
CA GLN A 260 -3.16 7.86 -7.70
C GLN A 260 -3.72 9.14 -8.31
N PRO A 261 -3.45 9.42 -9.60
CA PRO A 261 -4.16 10.47 -10.31
C PRO A 261 -5.65 10.14 -10.36
N CYS A 262 -6.47 11.06 -9.91
CA CYS A 262 -7.93 10.96 -10.05
C CYS A 262 -8.33 11.66 -11.34
N ARG A 263 -8.95 10.94 -12.27
CA ARG A 263 -9.27 11.42 -13.61
C ARG A 263 -10.77 11.42 -13.87
N PRO A 264 -11.36 12.51 -14.42
CA PRO A 264 -12.77 12.53 -14.80
C PRO A 264 -12.98 11.66 -16.05
N ALA A 265 -14.09 10.93 -16.09
CA ALA A 265 -14.52 10.22 -17.28
C ALA A 265 -15.07 11.21 -18.30
N GLY A 266 -14.29 11.52 -19.32
CA GLY A 266 -14.65 12.53 -20.33
C GLY A 266 -14.57 13.97 -19.84
N GLY A 267 -14.97 14.94 -20.68
CA GLY A 267 -14.79 16.37 -20.44
C GLY A 267 -15.87 17.08 -19.62
N ALA A 268 -16.87 16.37 -19.10
CA ALA A 268 -17.98 16.99 -18.40
C ALA A 268 -17.56 17.61 -17.06
N PHE A 269 -17.98 18.85 -16.78
CA PHE A 269 -17.62 19.60 -15.58
C PHE A 269 -17.94 18.83 -14.27
N TRP A 270 -19.11 18.21 -14.17
CA TRP A 270 -19.48 17.43 -12.98
C TRP A 270 -18.63 16.17 -12.75
N ASN A 271 -18.04 15.61 -13.80
CA ASN A 271 -17.08 14.51 -13.63
C ASN A 271 -15.75 15.02 -13.05
N ARG A 272 -15.37 16.27 -13.34
CA ARG A 272 -14.24 16.94 -12.67
C ARG A 272 -14.50 17.10 -11.18
N LEU A 273 -15.69 17.55 -10.79
CA LEU A 273 -16.06 17.64 -9.37
C LEU A 273 -16.01 16.26 -8.68
N ALA A 274 -16.44 15.20 -9.34
CA ALA A 274 -16.34 13.84 -8.81
C ALA A 274 -14.87 13.40 -8.65
N SER A 275 -14.02 13.76 -9.62
CA SER A 275 -12.58 13.51 -9.58
C SER A 275 -11.89 14.26 -8.44
N ASP A 276 -12.21 15.55 -8.25
CA ASP A 276 -11.67 16.38 -7.16
C ASP A 276 -12.12 15.86 -5.78
N GLY A 277 -13.36 15.39 -5.68
CA GLY A 277 -13.89 14.75 -4.48
C GLY A 277 -13.18 13.44 -4.15
N LEU A 278 -12.91 12.59 -5.16
CA LEU A 278 -12.13 11.37 -4.96
C LEU A 278 -10.69 11.71 -4.53
N ASP A 279 -10.06 12.68 -5.17
CA ASP A 279 -8.71 13.13 -4.80
C ASP A 279 -8.65 13.62 -3.35
N ALA A 280 -9.67 14.34 -2.90
CA ALA A 280 -9.75 14.79 -1.51
C ALA A 280 -9.77 13.62 -0.54
N ILE A 281 -10.56 12.60 -0.79
CA ILE A 281 -10.73 11.44 0.08
C ILE A 281 -9.54 10.48 0.00
N TRP A 282 -9.03 10.26 -1.20
CA TRP A 282 -8.02 9.22 -1.44
C TRP A 282 -6.60 9.70 -1.23
N ASN A 283 -6.27 10.90 -1.71
CA ASN A 283 -4.93 11.45 -1.63
C ASN A 283 -4.81 12.50 -0.51
N ARG A 284 -5.61 13.59 -0.58
CA ARG A 284 -5.39 14.77 0.28
C ARG A 284 -5.80 14.56 1.73
N ALA A 285 -6.79 13.73 2.03
CA ALA A 285 -7.19 13.41 3.41
C ALA A 285 -6.08 12.71 4.22
N TRP A 286 -5.01 12.26 3.55
CA TRP A 286 -3.86 11.60 4.15
C TRP A 286 -2.58 12.45 4.06
N LEU A 287 -2.36 13.09 2.91
CA LEU A 287 -1.20 13.97 2.70
C LEU A 287 -1.31 15.27 3.49
N ASP A 288 -2.47 15.96 3.42
CA ASP A 288 -2.63 17.28 4.01
C ASP A 288 -2.50 17.29 5.55
N PRO A 289 -3.18 16.41 6.33
CA PRO A 289 -3.02 16.44 7.79
C PRO A 289 -1.61 16.10 8.25
N LEU A 290 -0.90 15.21 7.53
CA LEU A 290 0.47 14.85 7.86
C LEU A 290 1.46 15.96 7.48
N LEU A 291 1.36 16.52 6.27
CA LEU A 291 2.39 17.40 5.70
C LEU A 291 2.05 18.89 5.77
N LYS A 292 0.76 19.25 5.96
CA LYS A 292 0.28 20.63 6.07
C LYS A 292 -0.43 20.94 7.40
N GLY A 293 -0.76 19.93 8.23
CA GLY A 293 -1.46 20.11 9.49
C GLY A 293 -2.93 20.49 9.35
N SER A 294 -3.57 20.23 8.21
CA SER A 294 -4.99 20.55 7.98
C SER A 294 -5.63 19.51 7.08
N TYR A 295 -6.94 19.33 7.19
CA TYR A 295 -7.70 18.52 6.22
C TYR A 295 -8.14 19.35 5.02
N PRO A 296 -8.34 18.73 3.84
CA PRO A 296 -9.00 19.40 2.73
C PRO A 296 -10.48 19.67 3.10
N LYS A 297 -11.02 20.81 2.62
CA LYS A 297 -12.38 21.27 2.94
C LYS A 297 -13.50 20.27 2.60
N GLU A 298 -13.26 19.42 1.62
CA GLU A 298 -14.19 18.34 1.23
C GLU A 298 -14.40 17.32 2.35
N MET A 299 -13.48 17.27 3.32
CA MET A 299 -13.58 16.44 4.52
C MET A 299 -14.27 17.11 5.71
N ASP A 300 -14.66 18.40 5.62
CA ASP A 300 -15.30 19.11 6.73
C ASP A 300 -16.58 18.41 7.21
N ALA A 301 -17.43 17.97 6.29
CA ALA A 301 -18.67 17.29 6.63
C ALA A 301 -18.46 15.90 7.24
N PRO A 302 -17.64 15.00 6.66
CA PRO A 302 -17.29 13.71 7.27
C PRO A 302 -16.61 13.84 8.64
N LEU A 303 -15.81 14.89 8.85
CA LEU A 303 -15.02 15.09 10.08
C LEU A 303 -15.74 15.90 11.16
N LYS A 304 -16.95 16.37 10.88
CA LYS A 304 -17.72 17.19 11.84
C LYS A 304 -17.94 16.46 13.17
N GLY A 305 -17.42 17.03 14.26
CA GLY A 305 -17.52 16.48 15.61
C GLY A 305 -16.54 15.33 15.90
N VAL A 306 -15.66 14.98 14.95
CA VAL A 306 -14.65 13.91 15.12
C VAL A 306 -13.32 14.47 15.58
N VAL A 307 -12.84 15.51 14.91
CA VAL A 307 -11.56 16.18 15.23
C VAL A 307 -11.71 16.98 16.52
N ARG A 308 -10.75 16.82 17.43
CA ARG A 308 -10.68 17.54 18.71
C ARG A 308 -9.53 18.55 18.72
N ASP A 309 -9.57 19.48 19.64
CA ASP A 309 -8.49 20.45 19.85
C ASP A 309 -7.15 19.72 20.09
N GLY A 310 -6.12 20.13 19.37
CA GLY A 310 -4.78 19.55 19.43
C GLY A 310 -4.53 18.35 18.52
N ASP A 311 -5.57 17.71 17.98
CA ASP A 311 -5.41 16.52 17.14
C ASP A 311 -4.55 16.80 15.89
N LEU A 312 -4.79 17.90 15.21
CA LEU A 312 -4.03 18.25 14.00
C LEU A 312 -2.55 18.49 14.30
N LYS A 313 -2.22 19.00 15.49
CA LYS A 313 -0.84 19.12 15.94
C LYS A 313 -0.21 17.74 16.17
N THR A 314 -1.00 16.77 16.63
CA THR A 314 -0.55 15.39 16.81
C THR A 314 -0.38 14.68 15.47
N THR A 315 -1.29 14.87 14.50
CA THR A 315 -1.19 14.25 13.17
C THR A 315 -0.03 14.82 12.35
N HIS A 316 0.26 16.12 12.51
CA HIS A 316 1.33 16.81 11.79
C HIS A 316 2.68 16.59 12.48
N GLN A 317 3.26 15.39 12.24
CA GLN A 317 4.58 15.03 12.75
C GLN A 317 5.62 14.98 11.62
N PRO A 318 6.88 15.35 11.92
CA PRO A 318 7.95 15.23 10.93
C PRO A 318 8.18 13.75 10.57
N ILE A 319 8.28 13.48 9.30
CA ILE A 319 8.67 12.18 8.75
C ILE A 319 10.03 12.27 8.04
N ASP A 320 10.78 11.17 8.01
CA ASP A 320 12.07 11.12 7.33
C ASP A 320 11.92 10.78 5.83
N PHE A 321 10.82 10.11 5.47
CA PHE A 321 10.47 9.77 4.10
C PHE A 321 8.97 9.52 3.93
N LEU A 322 8.49 9.68 2.71
CA LEU A 322 7.15 9.28 2.29
C LEU A 322 7.24 8.10 1.32
N GLY A 323 6.53 7.01 1.62
CA GLY A 323 6.31 5.90 0.70
C GLY A 323 5.12 6.16 -0.22
N VAL A 324 5.29 5.84 -1.48
CA VAL A 324 4.26 5.92 -2.51
C VAL A 324 4.02 4.52 -3.08
N ASN A 325 2.81 4.00 -2.89
CA ASN A 325 2.31 2.84 -3.62
C ASN A 325 1.55 3.35 -4.84
N TYR A 326 1.90 2.84 -6.01
CA TYR A 326 1.26 3.23 -7.25
C TYR A 326 1.00 2.03 -8.16
N TYR A 327 -0.22 1.92 -8.68
CA TYR A 327 -0.60 0.86 -9.61
C TYR A 327 -1.28 1.40 -10.87
N ALA A 328 -2.21 2.36 -10.73
CA ALA A 328 -3.00 2.90 -11.83
C ALA A 328 -3.65 4.23 -11.46
N PRO A 329 -4.05 5.06 -12.44
CA PRO A 329 -4.96 6.16 -12.19
C PRO A 329 -6.39 5.66 -11.93
N ALA A 330 -7.15 6.39 -11.13
CA ALA A 330 -8.58 6.17 -10.95
C ALA A 330 -9.40 7.01 -11.93
N TYR A 331 -10.34 6.38 -12.62
CA TYR A 331 -11.30 7.06 -13.48
C TYR A 331 -12.66 7.08 -12.82
N VAL A 332 -13.29 8.28 -12.74
CA VAL A 332 -14.57 8.46 -12.06
C VAL A 332 -15.51 9.37 -12.84
N ARG A 333 -16.81 9.20 -12.55
CA ARG A 333 -17.88 10.04 -13.06
C ARG A 333 -18.83 10.42 -11.92
N LEU A 334 -19.55 11.52 -12.11
CA LEU A 334 -20.68 11.83 -11.26
C LEU A 334 -21.78 10.80 -11.49
N ASP A 335 -22.35 10.28 -10.42
CA ASP A 335 -23.50 9.40 -10.44
C ASP A 335 -24.44 9.73 -9.28
N LEU A 336 -25.52 10.43 -9.58
CA LEU A 336 -26.48 10.89 -8.58
C LEU A 336 -27.20 9.75 -7.84
N SER A 337 -27.22 8.54 -8.41
CA SER A 337 -27.77 7.35 -7.77
C SER A 337 -26.82 6.72 -6.77
N ALA A 338 -25.52 6.97 -6.91
CA ALA A 338 -24.52 6.51 -5.94
C ALA A 338 -24.63 7.33 -4.65
N PRO A 339 -24.56 6.72 -3.46
CA PRO A 339 -24.57 7.44 -2.19
C PRO A 339 -23.46 8.51 -2.08
N SER A 340 -22.28 8.25 -2.65
CA SER A 340 -21.14 9.21 -2.72
C SER A 340 -21.27 10.25 -3.82
N LYS A 341 -22.24 10.13 -4.71
CA LYS A 341 -22.28 10.88 -5.96
C LYS A 341 -21.05 10.65 -6.88
N ILE A 342 -20.15 9.73 -6.51
CA ILE A 342 -18.96 9.33 -7.28
C ILE A 342 -19.10 7.86 -7.64
N ALA A 343 -18.95 7.53 -8.92
CA ALA A 343 -18.90 6.16 -9.38
C ALA A 343 -17.63 5.92 -10.21
N PRO A 344 -17.07 4.70 -10.17
CA PRO A 344 -15.96 4.34 -11.04
C PRO A 344 -16.37 4.40 -12.50
N ALA A 345 -15.38 4.70 -13.34
CA ALA A 345 -15.53 4.68 -14.78
C ALA A 345 -14.42 3.82 -15.42
N ALA A 346 -14.70 3.30 -16.60
CA ALA A 346 -13.69 2.57 -17.35
C ALA A 346 -12.56 3.50 -17.80
N PRO A 347 -11.33 2.99 -17.90
CA PRO A 347 -10.24 3.69 -18.55
C PRO A 347 -10.56 4.05 -20.01
N PRO A 348 -9.85 5.02 -20.62
CA PRO A 348 -10.03 5.34 -22.03
C PRO A 348 -9.87 4.12 -22.93
N LYS A 349 -10.57 4.12 -24.08
CA LYS A 349 -10.41 3.03 -25.06
C LYS A 349 -9.00 3.03 -25.64
N GLY A 350 -8.45 1.83 -25.86
CA GLY A 350 -7.16 1.66 -26.53
C GLY A 350 -5.94 1.71 -25.61
N VAL A 351 -6.10 1.98 -24.29
CA VAL A 351 -5.00 1.90 -23.32
C VAL A 351 -4.70 0.45 -22.95
N LYS A 352 -3.45 0.18 -22.52
CA LYS A 352 -3.06 -1.13 -22.01
C LYS A 352 -3.65 -1.35 -20.62
N LEU A 353 -4.15 -2.56 -20.37
CA LEU A 353 -4.77 -2.93 -19.10
C LEU A 353 -4.00 -4.08 -18.45
N ASP A 354 -3.96 -4.07 -17.10
CA ASP A 354 -3.50 -5.20 -16.30
C ASP A 354 -4.61 -6.27 -16.14
N ALA A 355 -4.32 -7.32 -15.37
CA ALA A 355 -5.26 -8.41 -15.11
C ALA A 355 -6.55 -7.97 -14.39
N PHE A 356 -6.55 -6.81 -13.77
CA PHE A 356 -7.72 -6.21 -13.10
C PHE A 356 -8.52 -5.27 -13.99
N GLY A 357 -8.07 -5.05 -15.21
CA GLY A 357 -8.66 -4.05 -16.11
C GLY A 357 -8.28 -2.61 -15.75
N ARG A 358 -7.22 -2.42 -14.96
CA ARG A 358 -6.69 -1.08 -14.62
C ARG A 358 -5.75 -0.60 -15.72
N HIS A 359 -5.78 0.69 -15.99
CA HIS A 359 -4.86 1.32 -16.96
C HIS A 359 -3.41 1.24 -16.47
N ILE A 360 -2.55 0.64 -17.29
CA ILE A 360 -1.09 0.66 -17.09
C ILE A 360 -0.58 2.01 -17.56
N ASP A 361 -0.40 2.95 -16.62
CA ASP A 361 -0.02 4.34 -16.88
C ASP A 361 1.24 4.73 -16.10
N PRO A 362 2.44 4.51 -16.65
CA PRO A 362 3.68 4.95 -16.02
C PRO A 362 3.76 6.48 -15.82
N SER A 363 3.11 7.27 -16.70
CA SER A 363 3.07 8.72 -16.58
C SER A 363 2.30 9.18 -15.33
N GLY A 364 1.32 8.38 -14.87
CA GLY A 364 0.61 8.62 -13.61
C GLY A 364 1.52 8.48 -12.38
N LEU A 365 2.50 7.58 -12.40
CA LEU A 365 3.51 7.52 -11.35
C LEU A 365 4.36 8.79 -11.33
N PHE A 366 4.85 9.24 -12.49
CA PHE A 366 5.56 10.50 -12.60
C PHE A 366 4.73 11.67 -12.06
N GLU A 367 3.47 11.76 -12.49
CA GLU A 367 2.53 12.82 -12.07
C GLU A 367 2.40 12.89 -10.55
N ILE A 368 2.22 11.75 -9.87
CA ILE A 368 2.09 11.69 -8.41
C ILE A 368 3.40 12.08 -7.71
N LEU A 369 4.53 11.57 -8.15
CA LEU A 369 5.84 11.91 -7.56
C LEU A 369 6.13 13.41 -7.69
N ASP A 370 5.89 13.99 -8.88
CA ASP A 370 6.09 15.42 -9.13
C ASP A 370 5.08 16.29 -8.39
N ARG A 371 3.82 15.84 -8.25
CA ARG A 371 2.81 16.50 -7.42
C ARG A 371 3.25 16.59 -5.96
N VAL A 372 3.70 15.48 -5.39
CA VAL A 372 4.19 15.46 -4.00
C VAL A 372 5.36 16.42 -3.83
N ARG A 373 6.30 16.44 -4.77
CA ARG A 373 7.40 17.40 -4.75
C ARG A 373 6.92 18.85 -4.75
N ARG A 374 6.00 19.21 -5.65
CA ARG A 374 5.54 20.60 -5.83
C ARG A 374 4.63 21.09 -4.70
N GLU A 375 3.77 20.22 -4.18
CA GLU A 375 2.69 20.63 -3.27
C GLU A 375 2.99 20.35 -1.80
N TYR A 376 4.02 19.53 -1.50
CA TYR A 376 4.29 19.04 -0.13
C TYR A 376 5.75 19.18 0.31
N GLY A 377 6.48 20.14 -0.23
CA GLY A 377 7.82 20.50 0.27
C GLY A 377 8.93 19.52 -0.09
N ALA A 378 8.77 18.76 -1.19
CA ALA A 378 9.78 17.84 -1.73
C ALA A 378 10.38 16.86 -0.71
N PRO A 379 9.57 16.04 -0.01
CA PRO A 379 10.09 15.06 0.92
C PRO A 379 10.95 14.01 0.21
N LYS A 380 11.81 13.28 0.98
CA LYS A 380 12.42 12.04 0.46
C LYS A 380 11.31 11.05 0.12
N LEU A 381 11.39 10.45 -1.06
CA LEU A 381 10.39 9.53 -1.58
C LEU A 381 10.97 8.13 -1.77
N PHE A 382 10.15 7.14 -1.46
CA PHE A 382 10.35 5.76 -1.91
C PHE A 382 9.11 5.33 -2.68
N VAL A 383 9.27 4.67 -3.82
CA VAL A 383 8.20 3.86 -4.39
C VAL A 383 8.18 2.57 -3.57
N THR A 384 7.23 2.47 -2.64
CA THR A 384 7.16 1.40 -1.64
C THR A 384 6.35 0.20 -2.11
N GLU A 385 5.54 0.38 -3.14
CA GLU A 385 4.93 -0.68 -3.93
C GLU A 385 4.68 -0.21 -5.35
N ASN A 386 5.09 -1.02 -6.31
CA ASN A 386 4.69 -0.95 -7.70
C ASN A 386 4.87 -2.32 -8.34
N GLY A 387 3.87 -2.82 -9.04
CA GLY A 387 3.86 -4.15 -9.62
C GLY A 387 2.59 -4.41 -10.41
N CYS A 388 2.51 -5.55 -11.07
CA CYS A 388 1.32 -5.95 -11.82
C CYS A 388 1.03 -7.43 -11.67
N SER A 389 -0.24 -7.78 -11.71
CA SER A 389 -0.67 -9.16 -11.93
C SER A 389 -0.63 -9.45 -13.43
N ASP A 390 0.10 -10.51 -13.81
CA ASP A 390 0.21 -10.92 -15.20
C ASP A 390 -1.12 -11.51 -15.70
N PRO A 391 -1.77 -10.93 -16.71
CA PRO A 391 -3.02 -11.44 -17.27
C PRO A 391 -2.84 -12.74 -18.06
N PHE A 392 -1.60 -13.09 -18.44
CA PHE A 392 -1.26 -14.24 -19.29
C PHE A 392 -0.62 -15.39 -18.51
N GLY A 393 -0.23 -15.18 -17.26
CA GLY A 393 0.53 -16.09 -16.42
C GLY A 393 -0.29 -17.29 -15.94
N ARG A 394 -0.45 -18.33 -16.78
CA ARG A 394 -1.09 -19.60 -16.42
C ARG A 394 -0.18 -20.78 -16.74
N GLY A 395 -0.16 -21.76 -15.83
CA GLY A 395 0.69 -22.95 -15.98
C GLY A 395 2.17 -22.58 -16.18
N PRO A 396 2.92 -23.26 -17.03
CA PRO A 396 4.35 -23.00 -17.24
C PRO A 396 4.66 -21.58 -17.78
N ALA A 397 3.70 -20.92 -18.41
CA ALA A 397 3.88 -19.55 -18.94
C ALA A 397 4.07 -18.51 -17.83
N ILE A 398 3.64 -18.80 -16.59
CA ILE A 398 3.82 -17.90 -15.43
C ILE A 398 5.30 -17.58 -15.16
N LEU A 399 6.21 -18.45 -15.55
CA LEU A 399 7.65 -18.28 -15.30
C LEU A 399 8.31 -17.32 -16.30
N LYS A 400 7.70 -17.08 -17.48
CA LYS A 400 8.26 -16.20 -18.52
C LYS A 400 7.97 -14.73 -18.30
N ASP A 401 6.90 -14.41 -17.67
CA ASP A 401 6.32 -13.12 -17.24
C ASP A 401 6.90 -11.82 -17.90
N ASP A 402 7.11 -11.84 -19.20
CA ASP A 402 7.62 -10.69 -19.99
C ASP A 402 6.73 -9.44 -19.88
N PHE A 403 5.45 -9.67 -19.60
CA PHE A 403 4.50 -8.60 -19.30
C PHE A 403 4.95 -7.78 -18.09
N ARG A 404 5.41 -8.45 -17.02
CA ARG A 404 5.90 -7.82 -15.80
C ARG A 404 7.20 -7.05 -16.04
N THR A 405 8.16 -7.63 -16.76
CA THR A 405 9.41 -6.91 -17.08
C THR A 405 9.15 -5.65 -17.88
N THR A 406 8.21 -5.70 -18.84
CA THR A 406 7.77 -4.51 -19.61
C THR A 406 7.12 -3.47 -18.69
N TYR A 407 6.24 -3.90 -17.77
CA TYR A 407 5.59 -3.01 -16.80
C TYR A 407 6.63 -2.33 -15.89
N LEU A 408 7.52 -3.10 -15.28
CA LEU A 408 8.54 -2.58 -14.37
C LEU A 408 9.48 -1.60 -15.08
N ARG A 409 9.95 -1.95 -16.28
CA ARG A 409 10.82 -1.08 -17.07
C ARG A 409 10.19 0.29 -17.31
N ARG A 410 8.94 0.36 -17.76
CA ARG A 410 8.25 1.62 -18.05
C ARG A 410 7.98 2.45 -16.78
N HIS A 411 7.65 1.82 -15.65
CA HIS A 411 7.48 2.53 -14.38
C HIS A 411 8.82 3.03 -13.82
N LEU A 412 9.90 2.31 -14.02
CA LEU A 412 11.24 2.77 -13.64
C LEU A 412 11.75 3.90 -14.55
N GLU A 413 11.34 3.95 -15.83
CA GLU A 413 11.53 5.14 -16.68
C GLU A 413 10.82 6.36 -16.09
N ALA A 414 9.60 6.18 -15.55
CA ALA A 414 8.88 7.25 -14.86
C ALA A 414 9.59 7.72 -13.58
N VAL A 415 10.18 6.79 -12.81
CA VAL A 415 11.00 7.14 -11.64
C VAL A 415 12.24 7.94 -12.03
N LEU A 416 12.95 7.55 -13.08
CA LEU A 416 14.10 8.30 -13.58
C LEU A 416 13.70 9.71 -14.05
N ALA A 417 12.61 9.81 -14.81
CA ALA A 417 12.09 11.12 -15.27
C ALA A 417 11.68 12.01 -14.07
N ALA A 418 11.05 11.43 -13.04
CA ALA A 418 10.72 12.17 -11.83
C ALA A 418 11.97 12.68 -11.09
N ARG A 419 13.02 11.87 -11.01
CA ARG A 419 14.30 12.29 -10.45
C ARG A 419 14.93 13.42 -11.24
N GLU A 420 14.91 13.35 -12.58
CA GLU A 420 15.37 14.43 -13.46
C GLU A 420 14.58 15.73 -13.28
N ALA A 421 13.28 15.62 -12.95
CA ALA A 421 12.42 16.75 -12.59
C ALA A 421 12.68 17.30 -11.16
N GLY A 422 13.58 16.68 -10.39
CA GLY A 422 13.98 17.11 -9.06
C GLY A 422 13.24 16.42 -7.90
N CYS A 423 12.53 15.31 -8.15
CA CYS A 423 11.97 14.48 -7.08
C CYS A 423 13.09 13.70 -6.39
N ASP A 424 13.14 13.73 -5.06
CA ASP A 424 14.13 13.00 -4.26
C ASP A 424 13.69 11.53 -4.04
N VAL A 425 13.56 10.76 -5.12
CA VAL A 425 13.23 9.34 -5.06
C VAL A 425 14.47 8.53 -4.76
N ARG A 426 14.52 7.88 -3.60
CA ARG A 426 15.68 7.18 -3.06
C ARG A 426 15.67 5.68 -3.26
N GLY A 427 14.51 5.09 -3.57
CA GLY A 427 14.42 3.64 -3.77
C GLY A 427 13.10 3.20 -4.38
N TYR A 428 13.08 1.94 -4.74
CA TYR A 428 11.95 1.28 -5.37
C TYR A 428 11.82 -0.14 -4.83
N PHE A 429 10.62 -0.48 -4.35
CA PHE A 429 10.24 -1.79 -3.87
C PHE A 429 9.20 -2.38 -4.81
N GLU A 430 9.55 -3.47 -5.46
CA GLU A 430 8.60 -4.21 -6.29
C GLU A 430 7.57 -4.92 -5.41
N TRP A 431 6.31 -4.84 -5.80
CA TRP A 431 5.24 -5.64 -5.24
C TRP A 431 4.95 -6.80 -6.17
N THR A 432 5.43 -8.00 -5.84
CA THR A 432 5.90 -8.51 -4.53
C THR A 432 6.97 -9.59 -4.73
N LEU A 433 7.65 -10.01 -3.67
CA LEU A 433 8.66 -11.07 -3.75
C LEU A 433 8.10 -12.37 -4.33
N ILE A 434 6.96 -12.84 -3.79
CA ILE A 434 6.42 -14.17 -4.07
C ILE A 434 4.91 -14.09 -4.32
N ASP A 435 4.39 -14.90 -5.26
CA ASP A 435 2.95 -15.06 -5.45
C ASP A 435 2.29 -15.48 -4.14
N ASN A 436 1.31 -14.73 -3.66
CA ASN A 436 0.74 -14.89 -2.32
C ASN A 436 -0.78 -14.74 -2.29
N PHE A 437 -1.37 -14.65 -1.13
CA PHE A 437 -2.80 -14.43 -0.91
C PHE A 437 -3.16 -12.97 -1.22
N GLU A 438 -3.81 -12.72 -2.35
CA GLU A 438 -4.18 -11.36 -2.79
C GLU A 438 -5.57 -10.96 -2.25
N TRP A 439 -5.66 -10.86 -0.93
CA TRP A 439 -6.83 -10.36 -0.19
C TRP A 439 -8.15 -11.04 -0.62
N ASP A 440 -9.18 -10.27 -0.98
CA ASP A 440 -10.47 -10.76 -1.48
C ASP A 440 -10.38 -11.54 -2.80
N LEU A 441 -9.27 -11.46 -3.52
CA LEU A 441 -9.02 -12.22 -4.75
C LEU A 441 -8.41 -13.60 -4.51
N GLY A 442 -7.98 -13.89 -3.28
CA GLY A 442 -7.32 -15.14 -2.93
C GLY A 442 -6.04 -15.35 -3.76
N TYR A 443 -5.87 -16.53 -4.33
CA TYR A 443 -4.68 -16.83 -5.13
C TYR A 443 -4.89 -16.72 -6.66
N THR A 444 -5.96 -16.05 -7.07
CA THR A 444 -6.24 -15.86 -8.51
C THR A 444 -5.29 -14.86 -9.18
N SER A 445 -4.61 -14.01 -8.41
CA SER A 445 -3.71 -12.96 -8.88
C SER A 445 -2.27 -13.27 -8.55
N LYS A 446 -1.35 -12.93 -9.46
CA LYS A 446 0.06 -13.32 -9.39
C LYS A 446 0.96 -12.11 -9.58
N PHE A 447 1.37 -11.48 -8.46
CA PHE A 447 2.24 -10.31 -8.44
C PHE A 447 3.72 -10.64 -8.27
N GLY A 448 4.04 -11.83 -7.74
CA GLY A 448 5.41 -12.16 -7.31
C GLY A 448 6.44 -12.21 -8.44
N LEU A 449 7.67 -11.82 -8.12
CA LEU A 449 8.86 -12.15 -8.90
C LEU A 449 9.16 -13.66 -8.84
N VAL A 450 8.65 -14.33 -7.81
CA VAL A 450 8.81 -15.76 -7.56
C VAL A 450 7.43 -16.42 -7.60
N ALA A 451 7.29 -17.47 -8.40
CA ALA A 451 6.12 -18.32 -8.37
C ALA A 451 6.17 -19.26 -7.17
N MET A 452 5.00 -19.55 -6.58
CA MET A 452 4.86 -20.50 -5.50
C MET A 452 3.85 -21.61 -5.87
N ASP A 453 4.27 -22.84 -5.75
CA ASP A 453 3.38 -24.00 -5.80
C ASP A 453 2.74 -24.21 -4.42
N ARG A 454 1.43 -24.04 -4.32
CA ARG A 454 0.70 -24.10 -3.04
C ARG A 454 0.68 -25.50 -2.40
N ALA A 455 0.76 -26.55 -3.21
CA ALA A 455 0.70 -27.91 -2.69
C ALA A 455 2.03 -28.35 -2.06
N THR A 456 3.14 -27.88 -2.64
CA THR A 456 4.48 -28.29 -2.22
C THR A 456 5.25 -27.19 -1.49
N GLY A 457 4.81 -25.94 -1.60
CA GLY A 457 5.53 -24.76 -1.11
C GLY A 457 6.81 -24.46 -1.88
N VAL A 458 7.01 -25.07 -3.06
CA VAL A 458 8.20 -24.82 -3.90
C VAL A 458 8.14 -23.41 -4.47
N ARG A 459 9.24 -22.68 -4.31
CA ARG A 459 9.47 -21.32 -4.77
C ARG A 459 10.32 -21.35 -6.04
N THR A 460 9.80 -20.81 -7.14
CA THR A 460 10.48 -20.82 -8.45
C THR A 460 10.63 -19.39 -8.97
N PRO A 461 11.86 -18.85 -9.06
CA PRO A 461 12.10 -17.54 -9.67
C PRO A 461 11.57 -17.46 -11.09
N LYS A 462 10.90 -16.33 -11.42
CA LYS A 462 10.40 -16.03 -12.77
C LYS A 462 11.46 -15.29 -13.59
N ALA A 463 11.20 -15.04 -14.87
CA ALA A 463 12.09 -14.24 -15.72
C ALA A 463 12.27 -12.82 -15.19
N SER A 464 11.21 -12.21 -14.66
CA SER A 464 11.27 -10.90 -14.01
C SER A 464 12.22 -10.85 -12.81
N TYR A 465 12.36 -11.93 -12.07
CA TYR A 465 13.34 -12.01 -10.96
C TYR A 465 14.78 -11.86 -11.50
N ALA A 466 15.13 -12.58 -12.57
CA ALA A 466 16.46 -12.49 -13.18
C ALA A 466 16.70 -11.11 -13.78
N TRP A 467 15.68 -10.51 -14.39
CA TRP A 467 15.73 -9.17 -14.94
C TRP A 467 15.94 -8.11 -13.84
N PHE A 468 15.18 -8.20 -12.74
CA PHE A 468 15.29 -7.26 -11.62
C PHE A 468 16.63 -7.40 -10.88
N LYS A 469 17.16 -8.63 -10.75
CA LYS A 469 18.51 -8.91 -10.28
C LYS A 469 19.58 -8.21 -11.11
N ALA A 470 19.51 -8.31 -12.42
CA ALA A 470 20.47 -7.66 -13.32
C ALA A 470 20.43 -6.13 -13.17
N LEU A 471 19.22 -5.56 -13.07
CA LEU A 471 19.02 -4.13 -12.82
C LEU A 471 19.60 -3.67 -11.47
N ALA A 472 19.29 -4.39 -10.40
CA ALA A 472 19.79 -4.05 -9.05
C ALA A 472 21.33 -4.13 -8.98
N GLY A 473 21.92 -5.09 -9.70
CA GLY A 473 23.37 -5.32 -9.69
C GLY A 473 24.20 -4.23 -10.40
N ASN A 474 23.66 -3.62 -11.47
CA ASN A 474 24.39 -2.62 -12.25
C ASN A 474 23.79 -1.20 -12.18
N GLY A 475 22.56 -1.07 -11.70
CA GLY A 475 21.83 0.19 -11.61
C GLY A 475 21.46 0.80 -12.96
N VAL A 476 21.59 0.06 -14.07
CA VAL A 476 21.30 0.55 -15.43
C VAL A 476 19.98 -0.06 -15.94
N LEU A 477 19.00 0.78 -16.18
CA LEU A 477 17.71 0.34 -16.71
C LEU A 477 17.87 -0.16 -18.17
N PRO A 478 17.56 -1.41 -18.48
CA PRO A 478 17.63 -1.93 -19.84
C PRO A 478 16.75 -1.15 -20.82
N SER A 479 17.19 -0.99 -22.08
CA SER A 479 16.40 -0.34 -23.13
C SER A 479 15.25 -1.19 -23.65
N SER A 480 15.36 -2.52 -23.52
CA SER A 480 14.35 -3.51 -23.86
C SER A 480 14.05 -4.40 -22.65
N PRO A 481 12.90 -5.07 -22.62
CA PRO A 481 12.55 -6.05 -21.56
C PRO A 481 13.55 -7.19 -21.46
#